data_bf643d61b2dcd5956e8c9f05eaf4ff28
#
_entry.id   bf643d61b2dcd5956e8c9f05eaf4ff28
#
_cell.length_a   1.000
_cell.length_b   1.000
_cell.length_c   1.000
_cell.angle_alpha   90.00
_cell.angle_beta   90.00
_cell.angle_gamma   90.00
#
_symmetry.space_group_name_H-M   'P 1'
#
loop_
_entity.id
_entity.type
_entity.pdbx_description
1 polymer ?
#
loop_
_entity_poly.entity_id
_entity_poly.type
_entity_poly.pdbx_seq_one_letter_code
_entity_poly.pdbx_strand_id
1 'polypeptide(L)'
;QLSRQVARQVTPGQVMVASTVAKLATIIDAEEDSTRRMGFETILPLREGNGPTLFCFHPASGFAWQFSVLSRYLDPQWSIIGIQSPRPNGPMQTAANLDEVCEAHLATLLEQQPHGPYYLLGYSLGGTLAQGIAARLRARGEQVAFLGLLDTWPPETQNWQEKEANG
;
A
#
# COMPACT_ATOMS: atom_id res chain seq x y z
N GLN A 1 -15.31 -13.35 -15.86
CA GLN A 1 -16.11 -14.59 -15.92
C GLN A 1 -17.04 -14.69 -14.70
N LEU A 2 -16.51 -14.48 -13.49
CA LEU A 2 -17.28 -14.52 -12.23
C LEU A 2 -18.44 -13.51 -12.22
N SER A 3 -18.20 -12.26 -12.68
CA SER A 3 -19.24 -11.22 -12.75
C SER A 3 -20.44 -11.60 -13.61
N ARG A 4 -20.24 -12.42 -14.64
CA ARG A 4 -21.35 -12.93 -15.48
C ARG A 4 -22.20 -13.97 -14.79
N GLN A 5 -21.61 -14.77 -13.90
CA GLN A 5 -22.31 -15.82 -13.16
C GLN A 5 -23.16 -15.28 -12.00
N VAL A 6 -22.65 -14.24 -11.32
CA VAL A 6 -23.36 -13.61 -10.19
C VAL A 6 -24.28 -12.45 -10.60
N ALA A 7 -24.39 -12.16 -11.92
CA ALA A 7 -25.14 -11.00 -12.45
C ALA A 7 -24.75 -9.63 -11.81
N ARG A 8 -23.57 -9.55 -11.21
CA ARG A 8 -22.99 -8.36 -10.57
C ARG A 8 -21.56 -8.17 -11.05
N GLN A 9 -21.09 -6.92 -11.07
CA GLN A 9 -19.68 -6.66 -11.36
C GLN A 9 -18.85 -6.96 -10.13
N VAL A 10 -17.94 -7.92 -10.24
CA VAL A 10 -16.93 -8.21 -9.21
C VAL A 10 -15.62 -7.56 -9.65
N THR A 11 -15.08 -6.69 -8.80
CA THR A 11 -13.84 -5.98 -9.08
C THR A 11 -12.61 -6.80 -8.65
N PRO A 12 -11.44 -6.59 -9.27
CA PRO A 12 -10.19 -7.21 -8.81
C PRO A 12 -9.89 -6.90 -7.34
N GLY A 13 -10.16 -5.68 -6.88
CA GLY A 13 -9.95 -5.28 -5.49
C GLY A 13 -10.77 -6.11 -4.52
N GLN A 14 -12.05 -6.35 -4.80
CA GLN A 14 -12.92 -7.21 -3.97
C GLN A 14 -12.37 -8.63 -3.86
N VAL A 15 -11.89 -9.20 -4.98
CA VAL A 15 -11.30 -10.54 -4.98
C VAL A 15 -10.01 -10.59 -4.15
N MET A 16 -9.18 -9.55 -4.24
CA MET A 16 -7.89 -9.50 -3.53
C MET A 16 -8.05 -9.30 -2.02
N VAL A 17 -9.05 -8.53 -1.59
CA VAL A 17 -9.35 -8.30 -0.17
C VAL A 17 -10.08 -9.49 0.46
N ALA A 18 -10.88 -10.21 -0.32
CA ALA A 18 -11.61 -11.38 0.15
C ALA A 18 -10.68 -12.58 0.35
N SER A 19 -10.36 -12.92 1.59
CA SER A 19 -9.50 -14.06 1.90
C SER A 19 -10.15 -15.43 1.68
N THR A 20 -11.47 -15.49 1.45
CA THR A 20 -12.27 -16.70 1.19
C THR A 20 -13.43 -16.39 0.26
N VAL A 21 -13.97 -17.44 -0.39
CA VAL A 21 -15.18 -17.33 -1.23
C VAL A 21 -16.38 -16.81 -0.43
N ALA A 22 -16.52 -17.25 0.83
CA ALA A 22 -17.61 -16.80 1.70
C ALA A 22 -17.49 -15.27 1.99
N LYS A 23 -16.31 -14.77 2.26
CA LYS A 23 -16.08 -13.32 2.43
C LYS A 23 -16.33 -12.55 1.15
N LEU A 24 -15.94 -13.10 0.00
CA LEU A 24 -16.24 -12.47 -1.28
C LEU A 24 -17.75 -12.39 -1.52
N ALA A 25 -18.48 -13.44 -1.22
CA ALA A 25 -19.95 -13.44 -1.31
C ALA A 25 -20.55 -12.35 -0.40
N THR A 26 -20.10 -12.26 0.86
CA THR A 26 -20.55 -11.21 1.78
C THR A 26 -20.27 -9.80 1.24
N ILE A 27 -19.09 -9.57 0.66
CA ILE A 27 -18.74 -8.28 0.05
C ILE A 27 -19.66 -7.96 -1.14
N ILE A 28 -19.90 -8.95 -1.99
CA ILE A 28 -20.78 -8.81 -3.17
C ILE A 28 -22.22 -8.53 -2.75
N ASP A 29 -22.69 -9.16 -1.69
CA ASP A 29 -24.08 -9.03 -1.22
C ASP A 29 -24.32 -7.73 -0.44
N ALA A 30 -23.31 -7.21 0.26
CA ALA A 30 -23.40 -5.99 1.05
C ALA A 30 -23.41 -4.69 0.20
N GLU A 31 -22.96 -4.75 -1.05
CA GLU A 31 -22.85 -3.57 -1.92
C GLU A 31 -24.15 -3.32 -2.73
N GLU A 32 -25.23 -2.94 -2.06
CA GLU A 32 -26.39 -2.38 -2.77
C GLU A 32 -26.22 -0.88 -3.10
N ASP A 33 -25.33 -0.15 -2.42
CA ASP A 33 -25.27 1.31 -2.58
C ASP A 33 -23.95 1.94 -2.10
N SER A 34 -22.82 1.74 -2.77
CA SER A 34 -21.73 2.71 -2.61
C SER A 34 -20.60 2.47 -3.60
N THR A 35 -20.05 3.56 -4.11
CA THR A 35 -18.81 3.75 -4.84
C THR A 35 -17.91 2.49 -4.87
N ARG A 36 -18.03 1.74 -5.96
CA ARG A 36 -17.22 0.56 -6.24
C ARG A 36 -15.75 0.91 -6.14
N ARG A 37 -15.14 0.58 -5.02
CA ARG A 37 -13.69 0.63 -4.89
C ARG A 37 -13.13 -0.43 -5.82
N MET A 38 -12.48 0.02 -6.88
CA MET A 38 -11.92 -0.89 -7.89
C MET A 38 -10.64 -1.59 -7.43
N GLY A 39 -10.07 -1.15 -6.28
CA GLY A 39 -8.82 -1.66 -5.73
C GLY A 39 -7.56 -1.06 -6.38
N PHE A 40 -7.76 0.00 -7.17
CA PHE A 40 -6.68 0.75 -7.84
C PHE A 40 -6.47 2.15 -7.25
N GLU A 41 -7.22 2.48 -6.21
CA GLU A 41 -7.11 3.75 -5.50
C GLU A 41 -5.75 3.83 -4.80
N THR A 42 -5.24 5.04 -4.61
CA THR A 42 -3.97 5.26 -3.90
C THR A 42 -4.02 4.71 -2.48
N ILE A 43 -5.16 4.82 -1.82
CA ILE A 43 -5.44 4.21 -0.51
C ILE A 43 -6.23 2.93 -0.71
N LEU A 44 -5.64 1.83 -0.31
CA LEU A 44 -6.24 0.49 -0.38
C LEU A 44 -6.47 -0.04 1.03
N PRO A 45 -7.67 0.06 1.61
CA PRO A 45 -7.99 -0.60 2.87
C PRO A 45 -7.95 -2.12 2.67
N LEU A 46 -7.00 -2.78 3.34
CA LEU A 46 -6.83 -4.24 3.28
C LEU A 46 -7.52 -4.93 4.45
N ARG A 47 -7.57 -4.27 5.60
CA ARG A 47 -8.31 -4.67 6.79
C ARG A 47 -8.64 -3.46 7.65
N GLU A 48 -9.87 -3.38 8.13
CA GLU A 48 -10.28 -2.43 9.15
C GLU A 48 -10.12 -3.05 10.54
N GLY A 49 -9.64 -2.27 11.49
CA GLY A 49 -9.46 -2.60 12.90
C GLY A 49 -9.71 -1.38 13.78
N ASN A 50 -9.76 -1.59 15.09
CA ASN A 50 -10.01 -0.52 16.08
C ASN A 50 -8.73 -0.05 16.80
N GLY A 51 -7.60 -0.56 16.42
CA GLY A 51 -6.28 -0.29 17.01
C GLY A 51 -5.35 0.44 16.04
N PRO A 52 -4.03 0.21 16.17
CA PRO A 52 -3.04 0.86 15.33
C PRO A 52 -3.21 0.54 13.85
N THR A 53 -2.74 1.44 12.98
CA THR A 53 -2.74 1.24 11.53
C THR A 53 -1.33 0.92 11.03
N LEU A 54 -1.19 -0.19 10.30
CA LEU A 54 0.01 -0.51 9.53
C LEU A 54 -0.14 0.00 8.10
N PHE A 55 0.72 0.95 7.71
CA PHE A 55 0.77 1.47 6.35
C PHE A 55 1.80 0.68 5.53
N CYS A 56 1.34 0.09 4.42
CA CYS A 56 2.13 -0.79 3.57
C CYS A 56 2.39 -0.14 2.21
N PHE A 57 3.65 0.11 1.88
CA PHE A 57 4.05 0.79 0.64
C PHE A 57 4.34 -0.19 -0.49
N HIS A 58 3.78 0.11 -1.65
CA HIS A 58 3.85 -0.71 -2.85
C HIS A 58 5.29 -0.93 -3.36
N PRO A 59 5.63 -2.11 -3.93
CA PRO A 59 6.85 -2.32 -4.70
C PRO A 59 6.78 -1.62 -6.07
N ALA A 60 7.76 -1.86 -6.92
CA ALA A 60 7.84 -1.27 -8.26
C ALA A 60 6.61 -1.53 -9.15
N SER A 61 5.80 -2.55 -8.85
CA SER A 61 4.53 -2.81 -9.55
C SER A 61 3.48 -1.70 -9.36
N GLY A 62 3.64 -0.85 -8.33
CA GLY A 62 2.67 0.18 -7.97
C GLY A 62 1.46 -0.31 -7.17
N PHE A 63 1.37 -1.60 -6.84
CA PHE A 63 0.24 -2.20 -6.12
C PHE A 63 0.63 -2.69 -4.73
N ALA A 64 -0.30 -2.61 -3.78
CA ALA A 64 -0.11 -3.04 -2.41
C ALA A 64 -0.96 -4.28 -2.04
N TRP A 65 -1.61 -4.94 -2.98
CA TRP A 65 -2.51 -6.06 -2.74
C TRP A 65 -1.87 -7.25 -2.03
N GLN A 66 -0.57 -7.51 -2.27
CA GLN A 66 0.17 -8.60 -1.64
C GLN A 66 0.17 -8.51 -0.11
N PHE A 67 0.05 -7.31 0.46
CA PHE A 67 -0.01 -7.14 1.92
C PHE A 67 -1.32 -7.61 2.55
N SER A 68 -2.34 -7.97 1.75
CA SER A 68 -3.59 -8.56 2.25
C SER A 68 -3.35 -9.85 3.04
N VAL A 69 -2.28 -10.59 2.73
CA VAL A 69 -1.88 -11.80 3.45
C VAL A 69 -1.63 -11.54 4.94
N LEU A 70 -1.17 -10.35 5.30
CA LEU A 70 -0.89 -9.95 6.69
C LEU A 70 -2.14 -9.98 7.57
N SER A 71 -3.34 -9.86 6.99
CA SER A 71 -4.60 -9.96 7.73
C SER A 71 -4.80 -11.29 8.45
N ARG A 72 -4.05 -12.33 8.05
CA ARG A 72 -4.10 -13.66 8.67
C ARG A 72 -3.21 -13.81 9.89
N TYR A 73 -2.19 -12.94 10.03
CA TYR A 73 -1.11 -13.11 11.01
C TYR A 73 -1.03 -11.98 12.03
N LEU A 74 -1.51 -10.79 11.69
CA LEU A 74 -1.58 -9.68 12.63
C LEU A 74 -2.82 -9.76 13.51
N ASP A 75 -2.69 -9.25 14.74
CA ASP A 75 -3.81 -9.12 15.67
C ASP A 75 -5.00 -8.44 14.97
N PRO A 76 -6.24 -8.96 15.11
CA PRO A 76 -7.42 -8.40 14.47
C PRO A 76 -7.71 -6.92 14.77
N GLN A 77 -7.17 -6.38 15.85
CA GLN A 77 -7.32 -4.96 16.19
C GLN A 77 -6.57 -4.02 15.23
N TRP A 78 -5.52 -4.51 14.56
CA TRP A 78 -4.75 -3.68 13.63
C TRP A 78 -5.52 -3.40 12.36
N SER A 79 -5.54 -2.15 11.94
CA SER A 79 -5.89 -1.78 10.57
C SER A 79 -4.70 -2.01 9.65
N ILE A 80 -4.95 -2.38 8.39
CA ILE A 80 -3.91 -2.54 7.37
C ILE A 80 -4.34 -1.73 6.16
N ILE A 81 -3.52 -0.74 5.80
CA ILE A 81 -3.74 0.14 4.65
C ILE A 81 -2.57 0.01 3.69
N GLY A 82 -2.86 -0.39 2.45
CA GLY A 82 -1.93 -0.32 1.35
C GLY A 82 -1.88 1.09 0.76
N ILE A 83 -0.68 1.64 0.60
CA ILE A 83 -0.47 2.88 -0.17
C ILE A 83 0.08 2.46 -1.53
N GLN A 84 -0.71 2.74 -2.57
CA GLN A 84 -0.42 2.39 -3.95
C GLN A 84 0.06 3.60 -4.74
N SER A 85 0.74 3.35 -5.86
CA SER A 85 1.11 4.41 -6.79
C SER A 85 -0.16 5.12 -7.27
N PRO A 86 -0.22 6.45 -7.25
CA PRO A 86 -1.33 7.16 -7.86
C PRO A 86 -1.34 6.81 -9.36
N ARG A 87 -2.49 6.30 -9.84
CA ARG A 87 -2.73 6.09 -11.27
C ARG A 87 -3.67 7.17 -11.74
N PRO A 88 -3.18 8.27 -12.32
CA PRO A 88 -4.03 9.13 -13.11
C PRO A 88 -4.59 8.30 -14.28
N ASN A 89 -5.82 8.60 -14.70
CA ASN A 89 -6.41 8.05 -15.91
C ASN A 89 -5.59 8.53 -17.13
N GLY A 90 -4.49 7.83 -17.41
CA GLY A 90 -3.55 8.21 -18.46
C GLY A 90 -2.25 7.38 -18.37
N PRO A 91 -1.32 7.55 -19.32
CA PRO A 91 -0.02 6.92 -19.25
C PRO A 91 0.65 7.32 -17.92
N MET A 92 1.25 6.33 -17.27
CA MET A 92 1.91 6.47 -15.98
C MET A 92 2.81 7.72 -16.01
N GLN A 93 2.41 8.77 -15.30
CA GLN A 93 3.35 9.87 -15.04
C GLN A 93 4.47 9.28 -14.20
N THR A 94 5.60 9.10 -14.83
CA THR A 94 6.83 8.74 -14.14
C THR A 94 7.14 9.93 -13.23
N ALA A 95 7.05 9.72 -11.90
CA ALA A 95 7.61 10.69 -10.98
C ALA A 95 9.07 10.91 -11.39
N ALA A 96 9.50 12.16 -11.49
CA ALA A 96 10.81 12.50 -12.02
C ALA A 96 11.93 11.97 -11.10
N ASN A 97 11.61 11.76 -9.82
CA ASN A 97 12.55 11.21 -8.84
C ASN A 97 11.81 10.59 -7.63
N LEU A 98 12.56 9.84 -6.83
CA LEU A 98 12.07 9.15 -5.64
C LEU A 98 11.55 10.12 -4.57
N ASP A 99 12.12 11.33 -4.47
CA ASP A 99 11.72 12.33 -3.49
C ASP A 99 10.30 12.83 -3.73
N GLU A 100 9.92 13.06 -4.98
CA GLU A 100 8.54 13.44 -5.35
C GLU A 100 7.53 12.35 -4.98
N VAL A 101 7.89 11.07 -5.19
CA VAL A 101 7.05 9.94 -4.79
C VAL A 101 6.89 9.89 -3.27
N CYS A 102 7.98 10.08 -2.53
CA CYS A 102 7.95 10.12 -1.06
C CYS A 102 7.07 11.26 -0.55
N GLU A 103 7.17 12.45 -1.12
CA GLU A 103 6.33 13.60 -0.71
C GLU A 103 4.84 13.35 -1.00
N ALA A 104 4.51 12.82 -2.18
CA ALA A 104 3.13 12.48 -2.53
C ALA A 104 2.53 11.43 -1.59
N HIS A 105 3.28 10.36 -1.29
CA HIS A 105 2.83 9.33 -0.36
C HIS A 105 2.78 9.81 1.09
N LEU A 106 3.69 10.69 1.48
CA LEU A 106 3.65 11.33 2.80
C LEU A 106 2.39 12.18 2.96
N ALA A 107 2.05 13.01 1.96
CA ALA A 107 0.81 13.78 1.97
C ALA A 107 -0.41 12.88 2.12
N THR A 108 -0.49 11.82 1.31
CA THR A 108 -1.56 10.82 1.38
C THR A 108 -1.64 10.15 2.76
N LEU A 109 -0.49 9.80 3.37
CA LEU A 109 -0.44 9.19 4.69
C LEU A 109 -0.95 10.16 5.77
N LEU A 110 -0.54 11.42 5.73
CA LEU A 110 -0.96 12.46 6.69
C LEU A 110 -2.46 12.79 6.58
N GLU A 111 -3.06 12.66 5.40
CA GLU A 111 -4.51 12.75 5.23
C GLU A 111 -5.26 11.61 5.95
N GLN A 112 -4.67 10.41 6.00
CA GLN A 112 -5.26 9.27 6.69
C GLN A 112 -5.01 9.31 8.19
N GLN A 113 -3.83 9.72 8.61
CA GLN A 113 -3.40 9.79 10.00
C GLN A 113 -2.50 11.03 10.19
N PRO A 114 -3.04 12.16 10.71
CA PRO A 114 -2.30 13.41 10.86
C PRO A 114 -1.13 13.35 11.85
N HIS A 115 -1.22 12.49 12.88
CA HIS A 115 -0.21 12.36 13.94
C HIS A 115 0.14 10.90 14.21
N GLY A 116 1.42 10.67 14.61
CA GLY A 116 1.90 9.37 15.04
C GLY A 116 1.26 8.84 16.33
N PRO A 117 1.61 7.63 16.75
CA PRO A 117 2.74 6.84 16.24
C PRO A 117 2.44 6.17 14.89
N TYR A 118 3.43 6.18 13.98
CA TYR A 118 3.32 5.55 12.67
C TYR A 118 3.97 4.17 12.66
N TYR A 119 3.31 3.22 11.99
CA TYR A 119 3.81 1.88 11.71
C TYR A 119 3.88 1.70 10.21
N LEU A 120 5.09 1.58 9.69
CA LEU A 120 5.37 1.59 8.26
C LEU A 120 5.98 0.25 7.84
N LEU A 121 5.56 -0.26 6.70
CA LEU A 121 6.09 -1.47 6.09
C LEU A 121 6.26 -1.26 4.59
N GLY A 122 7.39 -1.63 4.04
CA GLY A 122 7.62 -1.60 2.61
C GLY A 122 8.30 -2.85 2.09
N TYR A 123 7.95 -3.27 0.87
CA TYR A 123 8.58 -4.37 0.17
C TYR A 123 9.31 -3.86 -1.07
N SER A 124 10.56 -4.26 -1.26
CA SER A 124 11.39 -3.87 -2.41
C SER A 124 11.47 -2.33 -2.50
N LEU A 125 11.10 -1.70 -3.62
CA LEU A 125 11.01 -0.24 -3.76
C LEU A 125 10.16 0.40 -2.64
N GLY A 126 9.10 -0.27 -2.20
CA GLY A 126 8.25 0.19 -1.10
C GLY A 126 9.00 0.35 0.21
N GLY A 127 10.04 -0.43 0.46
CA GLY A 127 10.90 -0.25 1.61
C GLY A 127 11.75 1.03 1.53
N THR A 128 12.26 1.36 0.35
CA THR A 128 12.94 2.64 0.10
C THR A 128 11.99 3.82 0.32
N LEU A 129 10.75 3.71 -0.17
CA LEU A 129 9.70 4.71 0.08
C LEU A 129 9.39 4.83 1.57
N ALA A 130 9.16 3.72 2.27
CA ALA A 130 8.87 3.71 3.70
C ALA A 130 10.00 4.34 4.52
N GLN A 131 11.27 4.09 4.16
CA GLN A 131 12.43 4.69 4.79
C GLN A 131 12.49 6.21 4.56
N GLY A 132 12.29 6.65 3.32
CA GLY A 132 12.25 8.07 2.97
C GLY A 132 11.13 8.83 3.67
N ILE A 133 9.95 8.22 3.79
CA ILE A 133 8.80 8.77 4.51
C ILE A 133 9.06 8.79 6.01
N ALA A 134 9.64 7.73 6.59
CA ALA A 134 10.00 7.69 8.00
C ALA A 134 11.00 8.82 8.38
N ALA A 135 11.98 9.09 7.53
CA ALA A 135 12.92 10.20 7.73
C ALA A 135 12.19 11.55 7.75
N ARG A 136 11.25 11.78 6.83
CA ARG A 136 10.46 13.01 6.74
C ARG A 136 9.50 13.20 7.92
N LEU A 137 8.88 12.12 8.38
CA LEU A 137 8.04 12.14 9.59
C LEU A 137 8.85 12.53 10.82
N ARG A 138 10.03 11.90 11.02
CA ARG A 138 10.92 12.23 12.13
C ARG A 138 11.41 13.68 12.06
N ALA A 139 11.73 14.18 10.89
CA ALA A 139 12.13 15.59 10.69
C ALA A 139 11.01 16.59 11.06
N ARG A 140 9.75 16.16 11.02
CA ARG A 140 8.56 16.91 11.47
C ARG A 140 8.25 16.72 12.96
N GLY A 141 9.06 15.97 13.70
CA GLY A 141 8.85 15.65 15.11
C GLY A 141 7.85 14.53 15.38
N GLU A 142 7.40 13.82 14.33
CA GLU A 142 6.45 12.72 14.46
C GLU A 142 7.14 11.42 14.89
N GLN A 143 6.42 10.61 15.68
CA GLN A 143 6.90 9.32 16.15
C GLN A 143 6.68 8.23 15.08
N VAL A 144 7.76 7.59 14.64
CA VAL A 144 7.73 6.35 13.86
C VAL A 144 8.02 5.20 14.81
N ALA A 145 6.97 4.48 15.22
CA ALA A 145 7.05 3.38 16.19
C ALA A 145 7.54 2.07 15.56
N PHE A 146 7.32 1.87 14.26
CA PHE A 146 7.78 0.71 13.53
C PHE A 146 8.15 1.08 12.09
N LEU A 147 9.26 0.52 11.60
CA LEU A 147 9.67 0.58 10.21
C LEU A 147 10.15 -0.80 9.77
N GLY A 148 9.33 -1.50 9.01
CA GLY A 148 9.64 -2.81 8.42
C GLY A 148 10.12 -2.66 6.98
N LEU A 149 11.26 -3.25 6.67
CA LEU A 149 11.85 -3.26 5.33
C LEU A 149 11.99 -4.71 4.87
N LEU A 150 11.23 -5.10 3.85
CA LEU A 150 11.25 -6.44 3.29
C LEU A 150 11.94 -6.41 1.92
N ASP A 151 13.03 -7.18 1.79
CA ASP A 151 13.77 -7.31 0.52
C ASP A 151 14.09 -5.95 -0.12
N THR A 152 14.59 -5.03 0.71
CA THR A 152 14.87 -3.64 0.36
C THR A 152 16.37 -3.43 0.29
N TRP A 153 16.85 -2.92 -0.82
CA TRP A 153 18.25 -2.57 -1.00
C TRP A 153 18.52 -1.14 -0.55
N PRO A 154 19.60 -0.88 0.20
CA PRO A 154 20.01 0.48 0.51
C PRO A 154 20.30 1.27 -0.78
N PRO A 155 19.97 2.57 -0.85
CA PRO A 155 20.20 3.39 -2.04
C PRO A 155 21.66 3.37 -2.55
N GLU A 156 22.61 3.20 -1.67
CA GLU A 156 24.04 3.15 -1.99
C GLU A 156 24.46 1.87 -2.73
N THR A 157 23.68 0.78 -2.61
CA THR A 157 23.99 -0.48 -3.30
C THR A 157 23.50 -0.52 -4.74
N GLN A 158 22.59 0.38 -5.14
CA GLN A 158 22.17 0.49 -6.54
C GLN A 158 23.31 0.94 -7.47
N ASN A 159 24.31 1.63 -6.94
CA ASN A 159 25.50 2.03 -7.71
C ASN A 159 26.51 0.90 -7.95
N TRP A 160 26.41 -0.24 -7.28
CA TRP A 160 27.34 -1.36 -7.46
C TRP A 160 27.09 -2.14 -8.75
N GLN A 161 25.83 -2.32 -9.12
CA GLN A 161 25.48 -3.07 -10.33
C GLN A 161 25.88 -2.33 -11.62
N GLU A 162 25.84 -0.98 -11.61
CA GLU A 162 26.31 -0.19 -12.76
C GLU A 162 27.85 -0.20 -12.91
N LYS A 163 28.59 -0.35 -11.79
CA LYS A 163 30.05 -0.44 -11.82
C LYS A 163 30.58 -1.80 -12.29
N GLU A 164 29.89 -2.90 -11.97
CA GLU A 164 30.25 -4.24 -12.46
C GLU A 164 29.88 -4.47 -13.92
N ALA A 165 28.87 -3.78 -14.45
CA ALA A 165 28.46 -3.86 -15.85
C ALA A 165 29.36 -3.05 -16.80
N ASN A 166 30.17 -2.13 -16.28
CA ASN A 166 31.07 -1.24 -17.05
C ASN A 166 32.58 -1.51 -16.81
N GLY A 167 32.93 -2.59 -16.12
CA GLY A 167 34.31 -3.09 -15.92
C GLY A 167 34.52 -4.38 -16.69
#